data_043ad9b07c2505b2d6a47e0a58d5b36c
#
_entry.id   043ad9b07c2505b2d6a47e0a58d5b36c
#
_cell.length_a   1.000
_cell.length_b   1.000
_cell.length_c   1.000
_cell.angle_alpha   90.00
_cell.angle_beta   90.00
_cell.angle_gamma   90.00
#
_symmetry.space_group_name_H-M   'P 1'
#
loop_
_entity.id
_entity.type
_entity.pdbx_description
1 polymer ?
#
loop_
_entity_poly.entity_id
_entity_poly.type
_entity_poly.pdbx_seq_one_letter_code
_entity_poly.pdbx_strand_id
1 'polypeptide(L)'
;MEHQFILSGASTKEERYREFLPQFKSLVSDVDDEIAVLANAAAALREVFGFFWIGFYRVKGDCLILGPFQGSVACYRIKKGKGVCGTAWEQGHTIVVPDVDKFPGHIACSSLSRSEIVVPVFSSGKEPVVKCVLDIDSEQYATFDDVDKCYLEKIADILSQSIY
;
A
#
# COMPACT_ATOMS: atom_id res chain seq x y z
N MET A 1 -9.85 17.62 13.71
CA MET A 1 -9.35 18.52 12.65
C MET A 1 -9.59 17.81 11.33
N GLU A 2 -10.34 18.42 10.43
CA GLU A 2 -10.61 17.84 9.11
C GLU A 2 -9.38 18.10 8.22
N HIS A 3 -8.74 17.03 7.74
CA HIS A 3 -7.63 17.11 6.79
C HIS A 3 -8.21 17.07 5.39
N GLN A 4 -8.06 18.13 4.64
CA GLN A 4 -8.44 18.20 3.23
C GLN A 4 -7.17 18.23 2.37
N PHE A 5 -7.03 17.25 1.46
CA PHE A 5 -5.94 17.24 0.49
C PHE A 5 -6.22 18.26 -0.64
N ILE A 6 -5.27 19.14 -0.89
CA ILE A 6 -5.35 20.14 -1.94
C ILE A 6 -4.39 19.75 -3.07
N LEU A 7 -4.97 19.42 -4.22
CA LEU A 7 -4.23 19.15 -5.46
C LEU A 7 -4.56 20.25 -6.46
N SER A 8 -3.73 21.29 -6.49
CA SER A 8 -3.99 22.53 -7.23
C SER A 8 -3.69 22.37 -8.73
N GLY A 9 -4.55 21.65 -9.45
CA GLY A 9 -4.47 21.53 -10.90
C GLY A 9 -3.50 20.48 -11.41
N ALA A 10 -3.12 19.51 -10.55
CA ALA A 10 -2.38 18.34 -10.96
C ALA A 10 -3.11 17.60 -12.09
N SER A 11 -2.53 17.56 -13.29
CA SER A 11 -3.11 16.97 -14.49
C SER A 11 -2.56 15.58 -14.80
N THR A 12 -1.37 15.26 -14.28
CA THR A 12 -0.73 13.96 -14.46
C THR A 12 -0.70 13.17 -13.14
N LYS A 13 -0.56 11.85 -13.25
CA LYS A 13 -0.38 10.96 -12.11
C LYS A 13 0.81 11.40 -11.25
N GLU A 14 1.95 11.71 -11.87
CA GLU A 14 3.15 12.14 -11.18
C GLU A 14 2.96 13.46 -10.42
N GLU A 15 2.30 14.45 -11.03
CA GLU A 15 1.99 15.72 -10.36
C GLU A 15 1.10 15.50 -9.13
N ARG A 16 0.09 14.62 -9.24
CA ARG A 16 -0.78 14.26 -8.10
C ARG A 16 0.02 13.68 -6.94
N TYR A 17 0.91 12.72 -7.19
CA TYR A 17 1.77 12.16 -6.15
C TYR A 17 2.72 13.22 -5.57
N ARG A 18 3.32 14.06 -6.40
CA ARG A 18 4.24 15.10 -5.96
C ARG A 18 3.58 16.12 -5.02
N GLU A 19 2.34 16.51 -5.31
CA GLU A 19 1.57 17.42 -4.44
C GLU A 19 1.02 16.69 -3.20
N PHE A 20 0.73 15.41 -3.29
CA PHE A 20 0.22 14.60 -2.18
C PHE A 20 1.29 14.32 -1.12
N LEU A 21 2.52 13.96 -1.51
CA LEU A 21 3.55 13.50 -0.59
C LEU A 21 3.81 14.41 0.62
N PRO A 22 4.00 15.74 0.48
CA PRO A 22 4.24 16.61 1.64
C PRO A 22 3.03 16.67 2.57
N GLN A 23 1.81 16.64 2.04
CA GLN A 23 0.59 16.62 2.81
C GLN A 23 0.42 15.30 3.55
N PHE A 24 0.72 14.18 2.89
CA PHE A 24 0.74 12.86 3.50
C PHE A 24 1.76 12.76 4.64
N LYS A 25 2.98 13.27 4.43
CA LYS A 25 3.99 13.31 5.49
C LYS A 25 3.51 14.10 6.70
N SER A 26 2.84 15.25 6.48
CA SER A 26 2.24 16.03 7.57
C SER A 26 1.11 15.30 8.29
N LEU A 27 0.29 14.53 7.54
CA LEU A 27 -0.82 13.77 8.12
C LEU A 27 -0.35 12.71 9.13
N VAL A 28 0.75 12.04 8.84
CA VAL A 28 1.26 10.92 9.66
C VAL A 28 2.36 11.32 10.63
N SER A 29 2.79 12.60 10.62
CA SER A 29 3.77 13.10 11.57
C SER A 29 3.17 13.20 12.98
N ASP A 30 4.01 12.99 13.99
CA ASP A 30 3.64 13.14 15.41
C ASP A 30 2.53 12.18 15.91
N VAL A 31 2.31 11.07 15.17
CA VAL A 31 1.37 9.99 15.55
C VAL A 31 2.17 8.69 15.63
N ASP A 32 2.15 8.04 16.78
CA ASP A 32 2.92 6.82 17.07
C ASP A 32 2.07 5.55 17.11
N ASP A 33 0.75 5.66 16.96
CA ASP A 33 -0.13 4.48 16.89
C ASP A 33 -0.17 3.90 15.47
N GLU A 34 0.34 2.69 15.32
CA GLU A 34 0.42 1.97 14.05
C GLU A 34 -0.94 1.91 13.34
N ILE A 35 -2.00 1.54 14.07
CA ILE A 35 -3.32 1.34 13.48
C ILE A 35 -3.93 2.66 13.03
N ALA A 36 -3.80 3.71 13.82
CA ALA A 36 -4.32 5.04 13.49
C ALA A 36 -3.63 5.60 12.23
N VAL A 37 -2.30 5.49 12.16
CA VAL A 37 -1.52 5.93 10.99
C VAL A 37 -1.90 5.15 9.73
N LEU A 38 -1.93 3.81 9.80
CA LEU A 38 -2.28 2.98 8.65
C LEU A 38 -3.73 3.19 8.19
N ALA A 39 -4.66 3.44 9.12
CA ALA A 39 -6.06 3.73 8.80
C ALA A 39 -6.19 5.05 8.01
N ASN A 40 -5.56 6.14 8.50
CA ASN A 40 -5.55 7.41 7.80
C ASN A 40 -4.76 7.36 6.49
N ALA A 41 -3.67 6.59 6.42
CA ALA A 41 -2.93 6.36 5.17
C ALA A 41 -3.80 5.70 4.10
N ALA A 42 -4.54 4.64 4.46
CA ALA A 42 -5.46 3.97 3.54
C ALA A 42 -6.57 4.91 3.07
N ALA A 43 -7.16 5.69 3.99
CA ALA A 43 -8.21 6.65 3.67
C ALA A 43 -7.70 7.77 2.73
N ALA A 44 -6.55 8.36 3.03
CA ALA A 44 -5.94 9.44 2.25
C ALA A 44 -5.62 8.99 0.81
N LEU A 45 -4.99 7.83 0.66
CA LEU A 45 -4.66 7.28 -0.64
C LEU A 45 -5.91 6.94 -1.46
N ARG A 46 -6.94 6.39 -0.82
CA ARG A 46 -8.22 6.15 -1.49
C ARG A 46 -8.90 7.43 -1.93
N GLU A 47 -8.96 8.43 -1.05
CA GLU A 47 -9.59 9.73 -1.34
C GLU A 47 -8.92 10.42 -2.53
N VAL A 48 -7.60 10.46 -2.53
CA VAL A 48 -6.85 11.22 -3.54
C VAL A 48 -6.74 10.49 -4.88
N PHE A 49 -6.52 9.17 -4.87
CA PHE A 49 -6.23 8.41 -6.09
C PHE A 49 -7.42 7.56 -6.57
N GLY A 50 -8.44 7.35 -5.75
CA GLY A 50 -9.64 6.60 -6.12
C GLY A 50 -9.40 5.10 -6.29
N PHE A 51 -8.40 4.54 -5.63
CA PHE A 51 -8.09 3.10 -5.73
C PHE A 51 -9.30 2.23 -5.40
N PHE A 52 -9.50 1.16 -6.16
CA PHE A 52 -10.59 0.20 -5.98
C PHE A 52 -10.54 -0.46 -4.60
N TRP A 53 -9.37 -0.99 -4.24
CA TRP A 53 -9.06 -1.51 -2.93
C TRP A 53 -7.66 -1.06 -2.51
N ILE A 54 -7.50 -0.67 -1.26
CA ILE A 54 -6.22 -0.30 -0.68
C ILE A 54 -6.18 -0.69 0.79
N GLY A 55 -5.11 -1.32 1.22
CA GLY A 55 -4.95 -1.69 2.61
C GLY A 55 -3.56 -2.15 2.98
N PHE A 56 -3.44 -2.52 4.25
CA PHE A 56 -2.19 -2.98 4.83
C PHE A 56 -2.36 -4.38 5.40
N TYR A 57 -1.43 -5.26 5.06
CA TYR A 57 -1.26 -6.55 5.72
C TYR A 57 -0.02 -6.49 6.61
N ARG A 58 -0.20 -6.69 7.92
CA ARG A 58 0.87 -6.58 8.93
C ARG A 58 1.50 -7.93 9.19
N VAL A 59 2.83 -7.97 9.33
CA VAL A 59 3.56 -9.18 9.71
C VAL A 59 3.27 -9.50 11.18
N LYS A 60 2.73 -10.68 11.43
CA LYS A 60 2.47 -11.23 12.77
C LYS A 60 2.90 -12.71 12.81
N GLY A 61 4.08 -12.96 13.40
CA GLY A 61 4.67 -14.30 13.40
C GLY A 61 5.01 -14.78 11.98
N ASP A 62 4.40 -15.87 11.57
CA ASP A 62 4.65 -16.55 10.29
C ASP A 62 3.67 -16.17 9.16
N CYS A 63 2.81 -15.19 9.39
CA CYS A 63 1.82 -14.75 8.40
C CYS A 63 1.60 -13.24 8.40
N LEU A 64 1.03 -12.77 7.29
CA LEU A 64 0.43 -11.45 7.17
C LEU A 64 -0.99 -11.50 7.68
N ILE A 65 -1.36 -10.51 8.50
CA ILE A 65 -2.71 -10.34 9.05
C ILE A 65 -3.29 -9.06 8.50
N LEU A 66 -4.54 -9.11 8.05
CA LEU A 66 -5.29 -7.95 7.58
C LEU A 66 -5.25 -6.83 8.62
N GLY A 67 -4.84 -5.67 8.18
CA GLY A 67 -4.82 -4.42 8.94
C GLY A 67 -5.87 -3.43 8.41
N PRO A 68 -5.68 -2.14 8.64
CA PRO A 68 -6.56 -1.10 8.11
C PRO A 68 -6.62 -1.12 6.57
N PHE A 69 -7.84 -0.99 6.03
CA PHE A 69 -8.07 -0.97 4.58
C PHE A 69 -9.31 -0.18 4.22
N GLN A 70 -9.44 0.13 2.93
CA GLN A 70 -10.60 0.75 2.30
C GLN A 70 -10.99 -0.08 1.07
N GLY A 71 -12.23 -0.58 1.05
CA GLY A 71 -12.75 -1.42 -0.02
C GLY A 71 -13.64 -2.54 0.48
N SER A 72 -13.84 -3.56 -0.35
CA SER A 72 -14.59 -4.77 0.00
C SER A 72 -13.85 -5.64 1.02
N VAL A 73 -14.56 -6.56 1.67
CA VAL A 73 -13.95 -7.55 2.58
C VAL A 73 -12.80 -8.30 1.90
N ALA A 74 -11.79 -8.66 2.69
CA ALA A 74 -10.56 -9.25 2.19
C ALA A 74 -10.13 -10.47 3.01
N CYS A 75 -9.08 -11.15 2.57
CA CYS A 75 -8.51 -12.31 3.27
C CYS A 75 -7.96 -11.90 4.63
N TYR A 76 -8.24 -12.66 5.68
CA TYR A 76 -7.74 -12.36 7.02
C TYR A 76 -6.24 -12.66 7.20
N ARG A 77 -5.73 -13.68 6.52
CA ARG A 77 -4.37 -14.21 6.70
C ARG A 77 -3.77 -14.61 5.36
N ILE A 78 -2.49 -14.27 5.17
CA ILE A 78 -1.72 -14.67 4.00
C ILE A 78 -0.38 -15.22 4.50
N LYS A 79 -0.01 -16.43 4.07
CA LYS A 79 1.28 -17.04 4.42
C LYS A 79 2.41 -16.40 3.62
N LYS A 80 3.61 -16.39 4.21
CA LYS A 80 4.83 -15.95 3.53
C LYS A 80 5.04 -16.72 2.23
N GLY A 81 5.40 -16.00 1.15
CA GLY A 81 5.57 -16.59 -0.17
C GLY A 81 4.29 -17.00 -0.91
N LYS A 82 3.10 -16.64 -0.39
CA LYS A 82 1.80 -16.96 -1.02
C LYS A 82 1.10 -15.72 -1.55
N GLY A 83 0.57 -15.82 -2.75
CA GLY A 83 -0.04 -14.67 -3.44
C GLY A 83 0.95 -13.53 -3.68
N VAL A 84 0.48 -12.38 -4.11
CA VAL A 84 1.34 -11.22 -4.37
C VAL A 84 1.87 -10.64 -3.06
N CYS A 85 1.01 -10.43 -2.06
CA CYS A 85 1.39 -9.91 -0.75
C CYS A 85 2.44 -10.77 -0.05
N GLY A 86 2.22 -12.10 0.02
CA GLY A 86 3.17 -13.03 0.66
C GLY A 86 4.50 -13.10 -0.08
N THR A 87 4.48 -12.99 -1.40
CA THR A 87 5.69 -12.96 -2.24
C THR A 87 6.47 -11.66 -2.05
N ALA A 88 5.79 -10.50 -2.02
CA ALA A 88 6.43 -9.21 -1.75
C ALA A 88 7.10 -9.19 -0.37
N TRP A 89 6.44 -9.75 0.65
CA TRP A 89 7.03 -9.92 1.98
C TRP A 89 8.28 -10.81 1.96
N GLU A 90 8.21 -11.96 1.28
CA GLU A 90 9.32 -12.92 1.22
C GLU A 90 10.53 -12.34 0.52
N GLN A 91 10.30 -11.67 -0.61
CA GLN A 91 11.36 -11.12 -1.46
C GLN A 91 11.86 -9.75 -1.02
N GLY A 92 11.07 -9.02 -0.20
CA GLY A 92 11.45 -7.71 0.31
C GLY A 92 11.54 -6.63 -0.78
N HIS A 93 10.75 -6.72 -1.83
CA HIS A 93 10.67 -5.68 -2.86
C HIS A 93 9.25 -5.52 -3.43
N THR A 94 9.01 -4.37 -4.04
CA THR A 94 7.73 -4.05 -4.68
C THR A 94 7.46 -4.97 -5.85
N ILE A 95 6.21 -5.49 -5.90
CA ILE A 95 5.73 -6.31 -7.01
C ILE A 95 4.59 -5.56 -7.71
N VAL A 96 4.73 -5.39 -9.03
CA VAL A 96 3.70 -4.83 -9.90
C VAL A 96 3.15 -5.96 -10.77
N VAL A 97 1.84 -6.19 -10.68
CA VAL A 97 1.14 -7.26 -11.40
C VAL A 97 0.15 -6.64 -12.38
N PRO A 98 0.46 -6.61 -13.68
CA PRO A 98 -0.45 -6.03 -14.69
C PRO A 98 -1.69 -6.88 -14.95
N ASP A 99 -1.63 -8.18 -14.67
CA ASP A 99 -2.73 -9.13 -14.83
C ASP A 99 -2.64 -10.20 -13.73
N VAL A 100 -3.53 -10.11 -12.74
CA VAL A 100 -3.52 -11.00 -11.57
C VAL A 100 -3.75 -12.46 -11.93
N ASP A 101 -4.47 -12.75 -13.01
CA ASP A 101 -4.74 -14.12 -13.45
C ASP A 101 -3.47 -14.82 -14.00
N LYS A 102 -2.46 -14.03 -14.34
CA LYS A 102 -1.15 -14.52 -14.82
C LYS A 102 -0.10 -14.62 -13.70
N PHE A 103 -0.40 -14.14 -12.50
CA PHE A 103 0.53 -14.25 -11.38
C PHE A 103 0.48 -15.65 -10.77
N PRO A 104 1.59 -16.40 -10.72
CA PRO A 104 1.62 -17.76 -10.18
C PRO A 104 1.18 -17.80 -8.72
N GLY A 105 0.14 -18.59 -8.42
CA GLY A 105 -0.37 -18.74 -7.06
C GLY A 105 -1.10 -17.51 -6.52
N HIS A 106 -1.62 -16.65 -7.40
CA HIS A 106 -2.46 -15.52 -7.00
C HIS A 106 -3.59 -15.95 -6.07
N ILE A 107 -3.78 -15.19 -4.99
CA ILE A 107 -4.88 -15.37 -4.04
C ILE A 107 -5.93 -14.31 -4.36
N ALA A 108 -7.02 -14.72 -4.98
CA ALA A 108 -8.14 -13.83 -5.31
C ALA A 108 -8.94 -13.49 -4.05
N CYS A 109 -8.63 -12.38 -3.36
CA CYS A 109 -9.47 -11.84 -2.29
C CYS A 109 -10.71 -11.13 -2.85
N SER A 110 -10.65 -10.66 -4.10
CA SER A 110 -11.78 -10.13 -4.87
C SER A 110 -11.77 -10.67 -6.29
N SER A 111 -12.93 -11.10 -6.79
CA SER A 111 -13.07 -11.52 -8.19
C SER A 111 -13.04 -10.36 -9.19
N LEU A 112 -13.06 -9.12 -8.71
CA LEU A 112 -13.07 -7.92 -9.54
C LEU A 112 -11.67 -7.35 -9.77
N SER A 113 -10.68 -7.74 -8.98
CA SER A 113 -9.29 -7.27 -9.16
C SER A 113 -8.72 -7.81 -10.48
N ARG A 114 -8.07 -6.93 -11.24
CA ARG A 114 -7.42 -7.22 -12.52
C ARG A 114 -5.92 -6.94 -12.50
N SER A 115 -5.50 -5.89 -11.79
CA SER A 115 -4.09 -5.59 -11.57
C SER A 115 -3.85 -5.20 -10.12
N GLU A 116 -2.60 -5.35 -9.65
CA GLU A 116 -2.24 -5.20 -8.25
C GLU A 116 -0.82 -4.64 -8.14
N ILE A 117 -0.58 -3.83 -7.11
CA ILE A 117 0.77 -3.44 -6.68
C ILE A 117 0.89 -3.68 -5.19
N VAL A 118 1.98 -4.32 -4.77
CA VAL A 118 2.29 -4.56 -3.37
C VAL A 118 3.65 -3.98 -3.03
N VAL A 119 3.69 -3.11 -2.01
CA VAL A 119 4.91 -2.40 -1.58
C VAL A 119 5.23 -2.79 -0.14
N PRO A 120 6.41 -3.40 0.13
CA PRO A 120 6.84 -3.68 1.49
C PRO A 120 7.15 -2.39 2.27
N VAL A 121 6.74 -2.35 3.53
CA VAL A 121 7.10 -1.30 4.50
C VAL A 121 8.06 -1.91 5.51
N PHE A 122 9.25 -1.35 5.60
CA PHE A 122 10.32 -1.86 6.46
C PHE A 122 10.34 -1.19 7.83
N SER A 123 10.96 -1.84 8.80
CA SER A 123 11.38 -1.16 10.02
C SER A 123 12.52 -0.19 9.73
N SER A 124 12.61 0.88 10.51
CA SER A 124 13.79 1.74 10.54
C SER A 124 14.97 1.02 11.20
N GLY A 125 16.20 1.44 10.90
CA GLY A 125 17.43 0.92 11.53
C GLY A 125 18.41 0.26 10.57
N LYS A 126 19.46 -0.37 11.13
CA LYS A 126 20.59 -0.91 10.35
C LYS A 126 20.27 -2.22 9.62
N GLU A 127 19.36 -3.00 10.17
CA GLU A 127 18.92 -4.28 9.59
C GLU A 127 17.39 -4.24 9.41
N PRO A 128 16.90 -3.58 8.34
CA PRO A 128 15.47 -3.40 8.14
C PRO A 128 14.79 -4.74 7.84
N VAL A 129 13.66 -4.96 8.49
CA VAL A 129 12.78 -6.10 8.22
C VAL A 129 11.40 -5.62 7.80
N VAL A 130 10.71 -6.38 6.96
CA VAL A 130 9.34 -6.03 6.54
C VAL A 130 8.39 -6.12 7.75
N LYS A 131 7.69 -5.04 8.02
CA LYS A 131 6.71 -4.90 9.10
C LYS A 131 5.27 -5.05 8.61
N CYS A 132 5.00 -4.51 7.43
CA CYS A 132 3.74 -4.71 6.72
C CYS A 132 3.95 -4.59 5.21
N VAL A 133 2.94 -4.89 4.45
CA VAL A 133 2.87 -4.58 3.02
C VAL A 133 1.68 -3.66 2.75
N LEU A 134 1.89 -2.66 1.90
CA LEU A 134 0.83 -1.85 1.30
C LEU A 134 0.36 -2.58 0.04
N ASP A 135 -0.91 -2.92 0.00
CA ASP A 135 -1.55 -3.66 -1.07
C ASP A 135 -2.61 -2.78 -1.75
N ILE A 136 -2.56 -2.66 -3.07
CA ILE A 136 -3.50 -1.86 -3.85
C ILE A 136 -3.95 -2.64 -5.08
N ASP A 137 -5.27 -2.79 -5.21
CA ASP A 137 -5.91 -3.46 -6.33
C ASP A 137 -6.65 -2.48 -7.25
N SER A 138 -6.74 -2.85 -8.51
CA SER A 138 -7.53 -2.17 -9.53
C SER A 138 -8.41 -3.14 -10.31
N GLU A 139 -9.62 -2.69 -10.68
CA GLU A 139 -10.53 -3.41 -11.59
C GLU A 139 -10.09 -3.32 -13.06
N GLN A 140 -9.02 -2.57 -13.35
CA GLN A 140 -8.46 -2.42 -14.69
C GLN A 140 -7.13 -3.16 -14.79
N TYR A 141 -6.82 -3.71 -15.97
CA TYR A 141 -5.52 -4.28 -16.26
C TYR A 141 -4.45 -3.19 -16.33
N ALA A 142 -3.23 -3.54 -15.94
CA ALA A 142 -2.06 -2.68 -16.08
C ALA A 142 -2.24 -1.24 -15.56
N THR A 143 -2.96 -1.07 -14.45
CA THR A 143 -3.20 0.23 -13.83
C THR A 143 -1.92 0.86 -13.28
N PHE A 144 -1.06 0.04 -12.69
CA PHE A 144 0.12 0.49 -11.96
C PHE A 144 1.37 0.46 -12.86
N ASP A 145 2.11 1.57 -12.84
CA ASP A 145 3.32 1.78 -13.62
C ASP A 145 4.52 2.17 -12.73
N ASP A 146 5.64 2.56 -13.35
CA ASP A 146 6.85 2.95 -12.64
C ASP A 146 6.66 4.22 -11.80
N VAL A 147 5.73 5.10 -12.16
CA VAL A 147 5.39 6.28 -11.36
C VAL A 147 4.71 5.85 -10.06
N ASP A 148 3.71 4.96 -10.13
CA ASP A 148 3.07 4.41 -8.94
C ASP A 148 4.09 3.73 -8.03
N LYS A 149 4.92 2.85 -8.60
CA LYS A 149 5.97 2.16 -7.85
C LYS A 149 6.88 3.14 -7.12
N CYS A 150 7.43 4.13 -7.84
CA CYS A 150 8.35 5.09 -7.27
C CYS A 150 7.74 5.89 -6.11
N TYR A 151 6.52 6.38 -6.27
CA TYR A 151 5.88 7.21 -5.26
C TYR A 151 5.28 6.43 -4.10
N LEU A 152 4.76 5.23 -4.35
CA LEU A 152 4.28 4.34 -3.28
C LEU A 152 5.43 3.81 -2.41
N GLU A 153 6.62 3.58 -2.99
CA GLU A 153 7.83 3.29 -2.23
C GLU A 153 8.24 4.48 -1.32
N LYS A 154 8.15 5.72 -1.80
CA LYS A 154 8.36 6.92 -0.94
C LYS A 154 7.32 7.03 0.18
N ILE A 155 6.07 6.67 -0.08
CA ILE A 155 5.03 6.61 0.95
C ILE A 155 5.35 5.53 1.98
N ALA A 156 5.81 4.35 1.54
CA ALA A 156 6.27 3.29 2.43
C ALA A 156 7.45 3.73 3.31
N ASP A 157 8.40 4.49 2.76
CA ASP A 157 9.52 5.06 3.52
C ASP A 157 9.06 6.08 4.58
N ILE A 158 8.06 6.92 4.26
CA ILE A 158 7.47 7.85 5.22
C ILE A 158 6.80 7.08 6.36
N LEU A 159 6.03 6.02 6.06
CA LEU A 159 5.40 5.17 7.06
C LEU A 159 6.46 4.45 7.92
N SER A 160 7.50 3.92 7.30
CA SER A 160 8.63 3.30 8.01
C SER A 160 9.24 4.22 9.06
N GLN A 161 9.46 5.48 8.71
CA GLN A 161 10.03 6.49 9.62
C GLN A 161 9.06 6.98 10.70
N SER A 162 7.75 6.88 10.44
CA SER A 162 6.72 7.37 11.35
C SER A 162 6.37 6.36 12.44
N ILE A 163 6.28 5.06 12.12
CA ILE A 163 5.71 4.05 13.02
C ILE A 163 6.57 2.80 13.24
N TYR A 164 7.71 2.66 12.55
CA TYR A 164 8.62 1.51 12.67
C TYR A 164 10.08 1.95 12.86
#